data_ed579f3f5ef91feb3e49834bb52a1a16
#
_entry.id   ed579f3f5ef91feb3e49834bb52a1a16
#
_cell.length_a   1.000
_cell.length_b   1.000
_cell.length_c   1.000
_cell.angle_alpha   90.00
_cell.angle_beta   90.00
_cell.angle_gamma   90.00
#
_symmetry.space_group_name_H-M   'P 1'
#
loop_
_entity.id
_entity.type
_entity.pdbx_description
1 polymer ?
#
loop_
_entity_poly.entity_id
_entity_poly.type
_entity_poly.pdbx_seq_one_letter_code
_entity_poly.pdbx_strand_id
1 'polypeptide(L)'
;MNYNELTRRYFESAENVGKLAGAGVFRGAAGNHAQGTWVQFDLQIKAGAVAAAKFLAFACPHTIAVSAWLAEQAVGRQVRPLLPESVQALRDRFAVPVEKMGRLLIIEDAWLAAVLPAIDYRG
;
A
#
# COMPACT_ATOMS: atom_id res chain seq x y z
N MET A 1 -22.17 6.49 5.40
CA MET A 1 -21.06 6.07 6.29
C MET A 1 -20.12 7.24 6.51
N ASN A 2 -19.74 7.48 7.74
CA ASN A 2 -18.80 8.55 8.07
C ASN A 2 -17.39 7.99 8.15
N TYR A 3 -16.50 8.57 7.33
CA TYR A 3 -15.07 8.26 7.40
C TYR A 3 -14.38 9.32 8.25
N ASN A 4 -13.33 8.93 8.99
CA ASN A 4 -12.58 9.92 9.74
C ASN A 4 -11.81 10.84 8.77
N GLU A 5 -11.26 11.93 9.31
CA GLU A 5 -10.62 12.94 8.49
C GLU A 5 -9.40 12.40 7.73
N LEU A 6 -8.61 11.55 8.38
CA LEU A 6 -7.44 10.95 7.74
C LEU A 6 -7.85 10.07 6.55
N THR A 7 -8.88 9.25 6.72
CA THR A 7 -9.40 8.41 5.64
C THR A 7 -9.86 9.27 4.47
N ARG A 8 -10.61 10.34 4.73
CA ARG A 8 -11.08 11.24 3.67
C ARG A 8 -9.93 11.88 2.92
N ARG A 9 -8.95 12.40 3.66
CA ARG A 9 -7.79 13.07 3.07
C ARG A 9 -7.06 12.16 2.08
N TYR A 10 -6.76 10.94 2.49
CA TYR A 10 -6.00 10.03 1.64
C TYR A 10 -6.84 9.37 0.55
N PHE A 11 -8.13 9.19 0.78
CA PHE A 11 -9.03 8.74 -0.28
C PHE A 11 -9.13 9.75 -1.43
N GLU A 12 -9.12 11.03 -1.11
CA GLU A 12 -9.24 12.10 -2.10
C GLU A 12 -7.90 12.45 -2.76
N SER A 13 -6.78 12.03 -2.18
CA SER A 13 -5.46 12.31 -2.72
C SER A 13 -5.16 11.41 -3.92
N ALA A 14 -4.68 12.00 -5.00
CA ALA A 14 -4.26 11.27 -6.20
C ALA A 14 -2.74 11.23 -6.39
N GLU A 15 -1.98 11.79 -5.44
CA GLU A 15 -0.53 11.98 -5.59
C GLU A 15 0.23 10.67 -5.82
N ASN A 16 -0.20 9.58 -5.16
CA ASN A 16 0.52 8.32 -5.21
C ASN A 16 -0.19 7.26 -6.06
N VAL A 17 -1.22 7.67 -6.81
CA VAL A 17 -1.96 6.76 -7.70
C VAL A 17 -1.19 6.59 -9.00
N GLY A 18 -1.00 5.34 -9.43
CA GLY A 18 -0.39 5.08 -10.72
C GLY A 18 0.53 3.87 -10.72
N LYS A 19 1.38 3.83 -11.73
CA LYS A 19 2.37 2.77 -11.93
C LYS A 19 3.74 3.39 -12.08
N LEU A 20 4.76 2.60 -11.77
CA LEU A 20 6.14 2.95 -12.05
C LEU A 20 6.69 2.00 -13.11
N ALA A 21 7.75 2.43 -13.80
CA ALA A 21 8.42 1.61 -14.81
C ALA A 21 9.93 1.83 -14.74
N GLY A 22 10.68 0.88 -15.28
CA GLY A 22 12.12 0.96 -15.36
C GLY A 22 12.84 0.05 -14.40
N ALA A 23 14.15 0.19 -14.34
CA ALA A 23 15.01 -0.64 -13.50
C ALA A 23 14.72 -0.38 -12.02
N GLY A 24 14.76 -1.44 -11.20
CA GLY A 24 14.56 -1.34 -9.77
C GLY A 24 13.11 -1.22 -9.34
N VAL A 25 12.15 -1.38 -10.25
CA VAL A 25 10.72 -1.36 -9.92
C VAL A 25 10.25 -2.77 -9.59
N PHE A 26 9.60 -2.91 -8.43
CA PHE A 26 9.01 -4.16 -7.94
C PHE A 26 7.52 -3.96 -7.76
N ARG A 27 6.73 -4.89 -8.30
CA ARG A 27 5.27 -4.81 -8.27
C ARG A 27 4.71 -6.00 -7.53
N GLY A 28 3.77 -5.74 -6.63
CA GLY A 28 3.02 -6.78 -5.94
C GLY A 28 1.55 -6.44 -5.90
N ALA A 29 0.69 -7.46 -6.00
CA ALA A 29 -0.75 -7.27 -5.99
C ALA A 29 -1.41 -8.39 -5.21
N ALA A 30 -2.61 -8.12 -4.68
CA ALA A 30 -3.42 -9.09 -3.98
C ALA A 30 -4.90 -8.74 -4.11
N GLY A 31 -5.76 -9.72 -3.81
CA GLY A 31 -7.20 -9.57 -3.94
C GLY A 31 -7.67 -9.83 -5.36
N ASN A 32 -8.94 -9.56 -5.61
CA ASN A 32 -9.50 -9.66 -6.96
C ASN A 32 -10.72 -8.75 -7.11
N HIS A 33 -11.00 -8.38 -8.35
CA HIS A 33 -12.10 -7.46 -8.67
C HIS A 33 -13.48 -8.07 -8.38
N ALA A 34 -13.62 -9.38 -8.57
CA ALA A 34 -14.91 -10.04 -8.34
C ALA A 34 -15.34 -9.96 -6.89
N GLN A 35 -14.41 -9.93 -5.95
CA GLN A 35 -14.68 -9.79 -4.52
C GLN A 35 -14.69 -8.34 -4.05
N GLY A 36 -14.48 -7.39 -4.96
CA GLY A 36 -14.58 -5.97 -4.64
C GLY A 36 -13.34 -5.37 -3.97
N THR A 37 -12.23 -6.10 -3.87
CA THR A 37 -10.99 -5.57 -3.29
C THR A 37 -9.78 -6.13 -4.03
N TRP A 38 -9.05 -5.24 -4.68
CA TRP A 38 -7.78 -5.54 -5.34
C TRP A 38 -6.84 -4.36 -5.13
N VAL A 39 -5.59 -4.64 -4.77
CA VAL A 39 -4.57 -3.60 -4.51
C VAL A 39 -3.27 -4.01 -5.18
N GLN A 40 -2.58 -3.03 -5.76
CA GLN A 40 -1.25 -3.21 -6.35
C GLN A 40 -0.33 -2.10 -5.86
N PHE A 41 0.88 -2.47 -5.45
CA PHE A 41 1.93 -1.50 -5.13
C PHE A 41 3.08 -1.64 -6.12
N ASP A 42 3.59 -0.49 -6.58
CA ASP A 42 4.82 -0.39 -7.35
C ASP A 42 5.84 0.36 -6.50
N LEU A 43 7.00 -0.24 -6.28
CA LEU A 43 8.08 0.35 -5.50
C LEU A 43 9.33 0.42 -6.35
N GLN A 44 9.95 1.59 -6.43
CA GLN A 44 11.27 1.73 -7.05
C GLN A 44 12.31 1.71 -5.94
N ILE A 45 13.27 0.81 -6.07
CA ILE A 45 14.29 0.59 -5.04
C ILE A 45 15.64 1.09 -5.55
N LYS A 46 16.32 1.88 -4.72
CA LYS A 46 17.70 2.35 -4.97
C LYS A 46 18.50 2.24 -3.68
N ALA A 47 19.66 1.60 -3.75
CA ALA A 47 20.55 1.44 -2.60
C ALA A 47 19.83 0.91 -1.36
N GLY A 48 18.94 -0.06 -1.53
CA GLY A 48 18.23 -0.71 -0.43
C GLY A 48 17.09 0.09 0.18
N ALA A 49 16.73 1.23 -0.41
CA ALA A 49 15.66 2.08 0.09
C ALA A 49 14.61 2.33 -0.99
N VAL A 50 13.40 2.67 -0.56
CA VAL A 50 12.30 3.01 -1.47
C VAL A 50 12.51 4.43 -1.98
N ALA A 51 12.81 4.59 -3.26
CA ALA A 51 12.99 5.89 -3.90
C ALA A 51 11.68 6.49 -4.37
N ALA A 52 10.72 5.64 -4.79
CA ALA A 52 9.40 6.07 -5.23
C ALA A 52 8.40 4.95 -4.98
N ALA A 53 7.15 5.31 -4.77
CA ALA A 53 6.07 4.35 -4.54
C ALA A 53 4.79 4.86 -5.20
N LYS A 54 4.06 3.96 -5.83
CA LYS A 54 2.74 4.22 -6.40
C LYS A 54 1.83 3.05 -6.10
N PHE A 55 0.53 3.29 -6.17
CA PHE A 55 -0.45 2.22 -5.97
C PHE A 55 -1.62 2.36 -6.95
N LEU A 56 -2.26 1.23 -7.19
CA LEU A 56 -3.57 1.17 -7.83
C LEU A 56 -4.47 0.34 -6.93
N ALA A 57 -5.74 0.69 -6.86
CA ALA A 57 -6.69 -0.07 -6.07
C ALA A 57 -8.08 -0.02 -6.69
N PHE A 58 -8.76 -1.17 -6.66
CA PHE A 58 -10.19 -1.29 -6.90
C PHE A 58 -10.78 -1.75 -5.57
N ALA A 59 -11.34 -0.81 -4.79
CA ALA A 59 -11.66 -1.08 -3.39
C ALA A 59 -12.53 0.02 -2.78
N CYS A 60 -12.91 -0.18 -1.51
CA CYS A 60 -13.64 0.82 -0.74
C CYS A 60 -12.73 1.98 -0.32
N PRO A 61 -13.30 3.10 0.13
CA PRO A 61 -12.51 4.27 0.53
C PRO A 61 -11.48 4.00 1.63
N HIS A 62 -11.76 3.13 2.60
CA HIS A 62 -10.76 2.78 3.63
C HIS A 62 -9.53 2.14 3.01
N THR A 63 -9.73 1.17 2.12
CA THR A 63 -8.64 0.45 1.47
C THR A 63 -7.80 1.38 0.60
N ILE A 64 -8.46 2.25 -0.18
CA ILE A 64 -7.77 3.23 -1.01
C ILE A 64 -6.95 4.20 -0.15
N ALA A 65 -7.54 4.72 0.93
CA ALA A 65 -6.88 5.66 1.82
C ALA A 65 -5.65 5.07 2.49
N VAL A 66 -5.77 3.84 3.02
CA VAL A 66 -4.64 3.14 3.65
C VAL A 66 -3.53 2.89 2.65
N SER A 67 -3.88 2.46 1.43
CA SER A 67 -2.88 2.20 0.37
C SER A 67 -2.15 3.48 -0.03
N ALA A 68 -2.86 4.59 -0.18
CA ALA A 68 -2.27 5.89 -0.49
C ALA A 68 -1.30 6.34 0.60
N TRP A 69 -1.69 6.19 1.86
CA TRP A 69 -0.86 6.56 3.01
C TRP A 69 0.41 5.70 3.07
N LEU A 70 0.27 4.39 2.86
CA LEU A 70 1.43 3.48 2.86
C LEU A 70 2.42 3.85 1.75
N ALA A 71 1.95 4.14 0.54
CA ALA A 71 2.81 4.56 -0.55
C ALA A 71 3.58 5.85 -0.21
N GLU A 72 2.90 6.81 0.41
CA GLU A 72 3.54 8.05 0.84
C GLU A 72 4.59 7.79 1.92
N GLN A 73 4.26 6.99 2.94
CA GLN A 73 5.16 6.71 4.05
C GLN A 73 6.37 5.87 3.65
N ALA A 74 6.26 5.08 2.60
CA ALA A 74 7.32 4.17 2.19
C ALA A 74 8.55 4.89 1.64
N VAL A 75 8.38 6.04 1.00
CA VAL A 75 9.47 6.76 0.36
C VAL A 75 10.51 7.18 1.38
N GLY A 76 11.77 6.82 1.14
CA GLY A 76 12.88 7.08 2.04
C GLY A 76 13.14 5.98 3.06
N ARG A 77 12.27 4.99 3.20
CA ARG A 77 12.47 3.90 4.15
C ARG A 77 13.28 2.77 3.52
N GLN A 78 14.01 2.06 4.35
CA GLN A 78 14.70 0.84 3.91
C GLN A 78 13.68 -0.25 3.58
N VAL A 79 14.01 -1.07 2.60
CA VAL A 79 13.20 -2.24 2.24
C VAL A 79 13.26 -3.25 3.38
N ARG A 80 12.09 -3.66 3.89
CA ARG A 80 11.95 -4.64 4.97
C ARG A 80 10.81 -5.60 4.64
N PRO A 81 10.84 -6.84 5.15
CA PRO A 81 9.81 -7.84 4.87
C PRO A 81 8.56 -7.64 5.75
N LEU A 82 8.08 -6.40 5.85
CA LEU A 82 6.90 -6.06 6.64
C LEU A 82 6.31 -4.73 6.19
N LEU A 83 5.08 -4.47 6.58
CA LEU A 83 4.43 -3.18 6.39
C LEU A 83 5.14 -2.08 7.20
N PRO A 84 5.12 -0.83 6.71
CA PRO A 84 5.60 0.32 7.51
C PRO A 84 4.92 0.46 8.86
N GLU A 85 3.65 0.02 8.99
CA GLU A 85 2.92 -0.07 10.26
C GLU A 85 2.12 -1.36 10.31
N SER A 86 1.83 -1.84 11.53
CA SER A 86 1.04 -3.06 11.70
C SER A 86 -0.41 -2.87 11.23
N VAL A 87 -1.06 -3.98 10.89
CA VAL A 87 -2.47 -3.98 10.51
C VAL A 87 -3.33 -3.37 11.60
N GLN A 88 -3.04 -3.66 12.88
CA GLN A 88 -3.78 -3.08 14.01
C GLN A 88 -3.60 -1.56 14.09
N ALA A 89 -2.39 -1.07 13.89
CA ALA A 89 -2.12 0.36 13.89
C ALA A 89 -2.84 1.06 12.74
N LEU A 90 -2.86 0.45 11.57
CA LEU A 90 -3.59 0.98 10.41
C LEU A 90 -5.10 1.02 10.67
N ARG A 91 -5.63 -0.04 11.27
CA ARG A 91 -7.05 -0.09 11.65
C ARG A 91 -7.41 1.08 12.55
N ASP A 92 -6.62 1.33 13.57
CA ASP A 92 -6.89 2.38 14.54
C ASP A 92 -6.74 3.75 13.92
N ARG A 93 -5.67 3.97 13.16
CA ARG A 93 -5.38 5.25 12.51
C ARG A 93 -6.49 5.67 11.54
N PHE A 94 -7.00 4.74 10.76
CA PHE A 94 -8.01 5.03 9.73
C PHE A 94 -9.44 4.71 10.18
N ALA A 95 -9.63 4.33 11.44
CA ALA A 95 -10.94 3.96 11.98
C ALA A 95 -11.65 2.92 11.12
N VAL A 96 -10.91 1.87 10.73
CA VAL A 96 -11.45 0.81 9.87
C VAL A 96 -12.36 -0.09 10.71
N PRO A 97 -13.62 -0.31 10.30
CA PRO A 97 -14.52 -1.22 11.04
C PRO A 97 -13.96 -2.65 11.08
N VAL A 98 -14.27 -3.36 12.16
CA VAL A 98 -13.75 -4.72 12.37
C VAL A 98 -14.14 -5.68 11.23
N GLU A 99 -15.32 -5.51 10.65
CA GLU A 99 -15.80 -6.34 9.53
C GLU A 99 -15.01 -6.11 8.24
N LYS A 100 -14.18 -5.07 8.19
CA LYS A 100 -13.33 -4.76 7.03
C LYS A 100 -11.86 -5.13 7.25
N MET A 101 -11.53 -5.79 8.36
CA MET A 101 -10.14 -6.17 8.64
C MET A 101 -9.52 -7.06 7.55
N GLY A 102 -10.32 -7.91 6.94
CA GLY A 102 -9.83 -8.75 5.83
C GLY A 102 -9.25 -7.94 4.67
N ARG A 103 -9.73 -6.72 4.46
CA ARG A 103 -9.22 -5.83 3.41
C ARG A 103 -7.83 -5.29 3.75
N LEU A 104 -7.55 -5.06 5.02
CA LEU A 104 -6.21 -4.67 5.48
C LEU A 104 -5.21 -5.80 5.26
N LEU A 105 -5.63 -7.05 5.44
CA LEU A 105 -4.80 -8.22 5.16
C LEU A 105 -4.47 -8.33 3.67
N ILE A 106 -5.41 -7.98 2.79
CA ILE A 106 -5.17 -7.91 1.35
C ILE A 106 -4.10 -6.85 1.03
N ILE A 107 -4.18 -5.69 1.67
CA ILE A 107 -3.16 -4.64 1.53
C ILE A 107 -1.79 -5.17 1.95
N GLU A 108 -1.72 -5.84 3.10
CA GLU A 108 -0.48 -6.44 3.59
C GLU A 108 0.08 -7.45 2.59
N ASP A 109 -0.76 -8.33 2.05
CA ASP A 109 -0.35 -9.32 1.06
C ASP A 109 0.21 -8.65 -0.20
N ALA A 110 -0.44 -7.61 -0.70
CA ALA A 110 0.03 -6.86 -1.87
C ALA A 110 1.38 -6.19 -1.59
N TRP A 111 1.52 -5.60 -0.41
CA TRP A 111 2.77 -4.96 0.00
C TRP A 111 3.92 -5.96 0.08
N LEU A 112 3.70 -7.09 0.75
CA LEU A 112 4.71 -8.14 0.87
C LEU A 112 5.07 -8.72 -0.49
N ALA A 113 4.11 -8.88 -1.39
CA ALA A 113 4.38 -9.34 -2.75
C ALA A 113 5.32 -8.39 -3.50
N ALA A 114 5.30 -7.10 -3.19
CA ALA A 114 6.21 -6.13 -3.79
C ALA A 114 7.57 -6.09 -3.10
N VAL A 115 7.62 -6.11 -1.75
CA VAL A 115 8.90 -5.92 -1.04
C VAL A 115 9.75 -7.18 -0.95
N LEU A 116 9.14 -8.37 -0.85
CA LEU A 116 9.93 -9.60 -0.67
C LEU A 116 10.94 -9.83 -1.81
N PRO A 117 10.55 -9.69 -3.10
CA PRO A 117 11.53 -9.82 -4.18
C PRO A 117 12.60 -8.72 -4.18
N ALA A 118 12.33 -7.60 -3.51
CA ALA A 118 13.23 -6.44 -3.53
C ALA A 118 14.31 -6.48 -2.45
N ILE A 119 14.20 -7.37 -1.45
CA ILE A 119 15.08 -7.38 -0.28
C ILE A 119 16.55 -7.56 -0.68
N ASP A 120 16.84 -8.40 -1.67
CA ASP A 120 18.20 -8.70 -2.11
C ASP A 120 18.65 -7.86 -3.32
N TYR A 121 17.84 -6.91 -3.76
CA TYR A 121 18.18 -6.08 -4.91
C TYR A 121 19.27 -5.09 -4.54
N ARG A 122 20.34 -5.00 -5.37
CA ARG A 122 21.53 -4.20 -5.13
C ARG A 122 21.68 -2.99 -6.07
N GLY A 123 20.74 -2.79 -6.93
CA GLY A 123 20.77 -1.71 -7.92
C GLY A 123 20.67 -0.29 -7.36
#